data_395b7eccc09f9e1a6646e1fe3ec7ebb2
#
_entry.id   395b7eccc09f9e1a6646e1fe3ec7ebb2
#
_cell.length_a   1.000
_cell.length_b   1.000
_cell.length_c   1.000
_cell.angle_alpha   90.00
_cell.angle_beta   90.00
_cell.angle_gamma   90.00
#
_symmetry.space_group_name_H-M   'P 1'
#
loop_
_entity.id
_entity.type
_entity.pdbx_description
1 polymer ?
#
loop_
_entity_poly.entity_id
_entity_poly.type
_entity_poly.pdbx_seq_one_letter_code
_entity_poly.pdbx_strand_id
1 'polypeptide(L)'
;VVNDGGTNITMNSSIETTPAVFVISGTPSVTAGDLPKTYSFDLRATGPSCTDATSIASGTILVNPNTSGTLDAGFGSDDQTVCDETPINQIRYNLVGAAAIAPDAGNPAWINGNLNLAAQTFTIDATPVVGNLQEQTFEYSFTVRGNAFGCAASTSTLSGIITVIPAERLILTSGISSPSQEVCLENDIIDIVYEFSGSANAVAFSVGGLPTG
;
A
#
# COMPACT_ATOMS: atom_id res chain seq x y z
N VAL A 1 19.24 -36.70 -14.37
CA VAL A 1 18.11 -35.77 -14.72
C VAL A 1 17.34 -35.54 -13.46
N VAL A 2 17.38 -34.36 -12.95
CA VAL A 2 16.55 -33.93 -11.81
C VAL A 2 15.15 -33.62 -12.37
N ASN A 3 14.15 -34.39 -11.96
CA ASN A 3 12.77 -34.09 -12.33
C ASN A 3 12.25 -33.01 -11.40
N ASP A 4 12.16 -31.79 -11.91
CA ASP A 4 11.82 -30.58 -11.14
C ASP A 4 10.31 -30.40 -10.89
N GLY A 5 9.49 -31.40 -11.26
CA GLY A 5 8.05 -31.32 -11.07
C GLY A 5 7.38 -30.18 -11.84
N GLY A 6 8.02 -29.66 -12.89
CA GLY A 6 7.45 -28.62 -13.77
C GLY A 6 7.60 -27.19 -13.26
N THR A 7 8.59 -26.91 -12.45
CA THR A 7 8.84 -25.56 -11.91
C THR A 7 10.25 -25.09 -12.25
N ASN A 8 10.37 -23.82 -12.59
CA ASN A 8 11.54 -23.12 -13.14
C ASN A 8 12.84 -23.11 -12.27
N ILE A 9 13.24 -24.24 -11.70
CA ILE A 9 14.56 -24.38 -11.10
C ILE A 9 15.47 -25.00 -12.15
N THR A 10 16.34 -24.19 -12.73
CA THR A 10 17.45 -24.69 -13.53
C THR A 10 18.52 -25.16 -12.56
N MET A 11 18.65 -26.48 -12.38
CA MET A 11 19.75 -27.04 -11.63
C MET A 11 20.84 -27.51 -12.62
N ASN A 12 22.03 -26.99 -12.42
CA ASN A 12 23.21 -27.48 -13.11
C ASN A 12 23.86 -28.57 -12.26
N SER A 13 24.13 -29.73 -12.82
CA SER A 13 24.89 -30.79 -12.17
C SER A 13 26.20 -31.01 -12.92
N SER A 14 27.29 -31.04 -12.20
CA SER A 14 28.60 -31.41 -12.76
C SER A 14 29.21 -32.51 -11.93
N ILE A 15 29.87 -33.47 -12.61
CA ILE A 15 30.69 -34.48 -11.95
C ILE A 15 32.14 -34.06 -12.18
N GLU A 16 32.84 -33.77 -11.10
CA GLU A 16 34.29 -33.54 -11.14
C GLU A 16 35.00 -34.85 -10.77
N THR A 17 36.07 -35.17 -11.48
CA THR A 17 36.70 -36.50 -11.37
C THR A 17 37.84 -36.58 -10.39
N THR A 18 38.28 -35.43 -9.81
CA THR A 18 39.40 -35.46 -8.87
C THR A 18 39.33 -34.30 -7.84
N PRO A 19 38.83 -34.51 -6.62
CA PRO A 19 38.07 -35.68 -6.14
C PRO A 19 36.72 -35.85 -6.83
N ALA A 20 36.18 -37.06 -6.83
CA ALA A 20 34.86 -37.31 -7.41
C ALA A 20 33.76 -36.64 -6.58
N VAL A 21 33.31 -35.49 -7.00
CA VAL A 21 32.26 -34.69 -6.35
C VAL A 21 31.09 -34.50 -7.31
N PHE A 22 29.89 -34.50 -6.76
CA PHE A 22 28.68 -34.11 -7.45
C PHE A 22 28.18 -32.79 -6.88
N VAL A 23 28.05 -31.80 -7.75
CA VAL A 23 27.63 -30.43 -7.34
C VAL A 23 26.23 -30.20 -7.88
N ILE A 24 25.33 -29.73 -7.00
CA ILE A 24 24.04 -29.20 -7.36
C ILE A 24 24.15 -27.67 -7.17
N SER A 25 23.93 -26.94 -8.24
CA SER A 25 23.94 -25.48 -8.22
C SER A 25 22.76 -24.93 -9.05
N GLY A 26 22.30 -23.74 -8.73
CA GLY A 26 21.26 -23.08 -9.48
C GLY A 26 20.73 -21.86 -8.75
N THR A 27 19.99 -21.04 -9.48
CA THR A 27 19.27 -19.89 -8.92
C THR A 27 17.78 -20.19 -9.05
N PRO A 28 17.12 -20.56 -7.94
CA PRO A 28 15.70 -20.83 -7.98
C PRO A 28 14.90 -19.55 -8.19
N SER A 29 13.80 -19.63 -8.94
CA SER A 29 12.85 -18.55 -9.09
C SER A 29 11.46 -19.00 -8.67
N VAL A 30 10.76 -18.15 -7.93
CA VAL A 30 9.33 -18.27 -7.64
C VAL A 30 8.65 -17.00 -8.08
N THR A 31 7.39 -17.10 -8.49
CA THR A 31 6.62 -15.94 -8.90
C THR A 31 6.38 -15.01 -7.68
N ALA A 32 6.46 -13.70 -7.88
CA ALA A 32 6.11 -12.76 -6.84
C ALA A 32 4.66 -13.00 -6.40
N GLY A 33 4.44 -13.10 -5.08
CA GLY A 33 3.13 -13.42 -4.52
C GLY A 33 2.89 -14.90 -4.22
N ASP A 34 3.78 -15.80 -4.65
CA ASP A 34 3.70 -17.21 -4.28
C ASP A 34 4.03 -17.43 -2.80
N LEU A 35 3.53 -18.53 -2.25
CA LEU A 35 3.94 -19.00 -0.93
C LEU A 35 5.31 -19.69 -1.00
N PRO A 36 6.03 -19.85 0.12
CA PRO A 36 7.25 -20.63 0.18
C PRO A 36 7.06 -22.01 -0.41
N LYS A 37 7.99 -22.44 -1.25
CA LYS A 37 7.91 -23.73 -1.94
C LYS A 37 9.10 -24.60 -1.63
N THR A 38 8.82 -25.83 -1.19
CA THR A 38 9.85 -26.84 -0.92
C THR A 38 10.00 -27.76 -2.09
N TYR A 39 11.21 -27.90 -2.56
CA TYR A 39 11.63 -28.85 -3.60
C TYR A 39 12.43 -29.97 -2.95
N SER A 40 12.05 -31.22 -3.21
CA SER A 40 12.79 -32.39 -2.75
C SER A 40 13.55 -33.02 -3.92
N PHE A 41 14.72 -33.53 -3.65
CA PHE A 41 15.51 -34.28 -4.66
C PHE A 41 16.11 -35.53 -4.06
N ASP A 42 16.27 -36.54 -4.91
CA ASP A 42 16.95 -37.79 -4.61
C ASP A 42 18.10 -37.99 -5.59
N LEU A 43 19.28 -38.30 -5.07
CA LEU A 43 20.46 -38.61 -5.84
C LEU A 43 20.75 -40.09 -5.72
N ARG A 44 20.95 -40.73 -6.86
CA ARG A 44 21.31 -42.15 -6.93
C ARG A 44 22.64 -42.31 -7.63
N ALA A 45 23.62 -42.83 -6.91
CA ALA A 45 24.89 -43.22 -7.51
C ALA A 45 24.79 -44.66 -8.07
N THR A 46 25.18 -44.83 -9.31
CA THR A 46 25.26 -46.18 -9.97
C THR A 46 26.64 -46.31 -10.60
N GLY A 47 27.26 -47.49 -10.45
CA GLY A 47 28.58 -47.78 -11.03
C GLY A 47 28.63 -49.15 -11.64
N PRO A 48 29.54 -49.40 -12.62
CA PRO A 48 29.63 -50.66 -13.32
C PRO A 48 30.30 -51.82 -12.52
N SER A 49 30.89 -51.47 -11.35
CA SER A 49 31.81 -52.40 -10.66
C SER A 49 31.25 -53.12 -9.43
N CYS A 50 30.05 -52.77 -8.97
CA CYS A 50 29.40 -53.40 -7.82
C CYS A 50 27.91 -53.56 -8.12
N THR A 51 27.47 -54.76 -8.25
CA THR A 51 26.06 -55.10 -8.28
C THR A 51 25.47 -54.75 -6.94
N ASP A 52 24.61 -53.82 -6.77
CA ASP A 52 23.81 -53.49 -5.59
C ASP A 52 24.29 -52.36 -4.67
N ALA A 53 25.36 -51.64 -4.93
CA ALA A 53 25.67 -50.43 -4.13
C ALA A 53 24.88 -49.22 -4.66
N THR A 54 23.60 -49.16 -4.34
CA THR A 54 22.80 -47.98 -4.58
C THR A 54 22.89 -47.09 -3.34
N SER A 55 23.75 -46.07 -3.39
CA SER A 55 23.72 -45.00 -2.42
C SER A 55 22.66 -44.00 -2.85
N ILE A 56 21.70 -43.73 -1.99
CA ILE A 56 20.68 -42.70 -2.18
C ILE A 56 20.98 -41.57 -1.21
N ALA A 57 21.13 -40.37 -1.72
CA ALA A 57 21.16 -39.13 -0.93
C ALA A 57 19.95 -38.30 -1.33
N SER A 58 19.22 -37.83 -0.35
CA SER A 58 18.07 -36.95 -0.52
C SER A 58 18.28 -35.61 0.13
N GLY A 59 17.61 -34.63 -0.35
CA GLY A 59 17.63 -33.28 0.24
C GLY A 59 16.41 -32.48 -0.15
N THR A 60 16.31 -31.31 0.48
CA THR A 60 15.24 -30.35 0.21
C THR A 60 15.83 -28.96 0.03
N ILE A 61 15.24 -28.18 -0.86
CA ILE A 61 15.52 -26.77 -1.05
C ILE A 61 14.22 -26.01 -0.81
N LEU A 62 14.19 -25.18 0.23
CA LEU A 62 13.09 -24.25 0.50
C LEU A 62 13.37 -22.94 -0.24
N VAL A 63 12.50 -22.58 -1.16
CA VAL A 63 12.57 -21.31 -1.88
C VAL A 63 11.50 -20.37 -1.32
N ASN A 64 11.94 -19.28 -0.77
CA ASN A 64 11.05 -18.24 -0.24
C ASN A 64 10.83 -17.14 -1.29
N PRO A 65 9.59 -16.67 -1.46
CA PRO A 65 9.31 -15.58 -2.39
C PRO A 65 9.85 -14.25 -1.85
N ASN A 66 10.02 -13.31 -2.76
CA ASN A 66 10.24 -11.93 -2.38
C ASN A 66 9.00 -11.33 -1.72
N THR A 67 9.20 -10.35 -0.86
CA THR A 67 8.11 -9.60 -0.24
C THR A 67 7.30 -8.88 -1.30
N SER A 68 5.99 -8.99 -1.20
CA SER A 68 5.05 -8.28 -2.08
C SER A 68 3.77 -7.93 -1.32
N GLY A 69 3.03 -6.94 -1.85
CA GLY A 69 1.69 -6.61 -1.39
C GLY A 69 0.79 -6.43 -2.61
N THR A 70 -0.41 -6.96 -2.54
CA THR A 70 -1.46 -6.83 -3.56
C THR A 70 -2.71 -6.23 -2.95
N LEU A 71 -3.29 -5.24 -3.62
CA LEU A 71 -4.55 -4.62 -3.18
C LEU A 71 -5.65 -5.69 -3.12
N ASP A 72 -6.41 -5.68 -2.04
CA ASP A 72 -7.57 -6.57 -1.85
C ASP A 72 -8.82 -5.89 -2.44
N ALA A 73 -9.30 -6.40 -3.56
CA ALA A 73 -10.46 -5.85 -4.27
C ALA A 73 -11.79 -5.90 -3.48
N GLY A 74 -11.83 -6.59 -2.34
CA GLY A 74 -12.99 -6.60 -1.43
C GLY A 74 -13.07 -5.37 -0.52
N PHE A 75 -12.10 -4.48 -0.58
CA PHE A 75 -11.98 -3.26 0.23
C PHE A 75 -11.94 -2.01 -0.66
N GLY A 76 -11.61 -0.86 -0.08
CA GLY A 76 -11.47 0.39 -0.83
C GLY A 76 -10.30 0.36 -1.82
N SER A 77 -10.43 1.15 -2.88
CA SER A 77 -9.34 1.40 -3.82
C SER A 77 -8.18 2.13 -3.11
N ASP A 78 -6.97 1.99 -3.62
CA ASP A 78 -5.79 2.77 -3.24
C ASP A 78 -5.88 4.24 -3.67
N ASP A 79 -6.70 4.52 -4.69
CA ASP A 79 -7.04 5.88 -5.11
C ASP A 79 -8.50 6.18 -4.76
N GLN A 80 -8.72 7.19 -3.90
CA GLN A 80 -10.06 7.59 -3.45
C GLN A 80 -10.25 9.10 -3.46
N THR A 81 -11.50 9.51 -3.70
CA THR A 81 -11.93 10.90 -3.53
C THR A 81 -12.95 10.94 -2.41
N VAL A 82 -12.72 11.75 -1.40
CA VAL A 82 -13.58 11.91 -0.23
C VAL A 82 -13.76 13.36 0.15
N CYS A 83 -14.81 13.66 0.89
CA CYS A 83 -14.96 15.00 1.47
C CYS A 83 -14.07 15.16 2.71
N ASP A 84 -13.69 16.41 3.00
CA ASP A 84 -13.01 16.78 4.24
C ASP A 84 -13.80 16.26 5.45
N GLU A 85 -13.11 15.78 6.47
CA GLU A 85 -13.66 15.16 7.68
C GLU A 85 -14.47 13.86 7.45
N THR A 86 -14.46 13.31 6.23
CA THR A 86 -15.12 12.04 5.92
C THR A 86 -14.10 10.91 5.84
N PRO A 87 -14.31 9.78 6.53
CA PRO A 87 -13.37 8.67 6.46
C PRO A 87 -13.35 8.06 5.05
N ILE A 88 -12.17 7.62 4.62
CA ILE A 88 -12.01 6.81 3.40
C ILE A 88 -12.64 5.43 3.58
N ASN A 89 -12.95 4.77 2.49
CA ASN A 89 -13.17 3.32 2.53
C ASN A 89 -11.83 2.66 2.91
N GLN A 90 -11.85 1.79 3.92
CA GLN A 90 -10.64 1.09 4.36
C GLN A 90 -9.92 0.44 3.17
N ILE A 91 -8.64 0.72 3.01
CA ILE A 91 -7.79 0.09 2.00
C ILE A 91 -7.12 -1.11 2.65
N ARG A 92 -7.09 -2.23 1.95
CA ARG A 92 -6.43 -3.43 2.45
C ARG A 92 -5.50 -4.02 1.39
N TYR A 93 -4.32 -4.42 1.84
CA TYR A 93 -3.36 -5.18 1.05
C TYR A 93 -3.16 -6.56 1.66
N ASN A 94 -3.14 -7.58 0.80
CA ASN A 94 -2.67 -8.91 1.13
C ASN A 94 -1.17 -8.97 0.88
N LEU A 95 -0.42 -9.43 1.88
CA LEU A 95 1.03 -9.42 1.88
C LEU A 95 1.60 -10.81 1.73
N VAL A 96 2.81 -10.90 1.21
CA VAL A 96 3.61 -12.13 1.20
C VAL A 96 4.99 -11.82 1.77
N GLY A 97 5.40 -12.60 2.78
CA GLY A 97 6.74 -12.49 3.35
C GLY A 97 7.05 -11.21 4.10
N ALA A 98 6.04 -10.43 4.45
CA ALA A 98 6.23 -9.19 5.21
C ALA A 98 6.64 -9.48 6.65
N ALA A 99 7.63 -8.74 7.14
CA ALA A 99 8.07 -8.74 8.53
C ALA A 99 7.85 -7.38 9.21
N ALA A 100 7.88 -6.30 8.44
CA ALA A 100 7.62 -4.94 8.91
C ALA A 100 7.09 -4.06 7.79
N ILE A 101 6.36 -3.02 8.17
CA ILE A 101 5.96 -1.93 7.29
C ILE A 101 6.30 -0.61 7.98
N ALA A 102 6.81 0.33 7.22
CA ALA A 102 7.06 1.68 7.70
C ALA A 102 6.42 2.70 6.74
N PRO A 103 5.81 3.77 7.28
CA PRO A 103 5.39 4.89 6.45
C PRO A 103 6.61 5.57 5.85
N ASP A 104 6.51 5.96 4.59
CA ASP A 104 7.55 6.73 3.93
C ASP A 104 7.41 8.22 4.31
N ALA A 105 8.49 8.97 4.09
CA ALA A 105 8.47 10.41 4.38
C ALA A 105 7.48 11.13 3.44
N GLY A 106 6.69 12.03 4.02
CA GLY A 106 5.70 12.82 3.28
C GLY A 106 4.26 12.32 3.39
N ASN A 107 4.02 11.18 4.03
CA ASN A 107 2.65 10.75 4.30
C ASN A 107 1.91 11.78 5.14
N PRO A 108 0.64 12.10 4.80
CA PRO A 108 -0.21 12.93 5.65
C PRO A 108 -0.36 12.34 7.06
N ALA A 109 -0.36 13.18 8.08
CA ALA A 109 -0.44 12.75 9.49
C ALA A 109 -1.76 12.03 9.85
N TRP A 110 -2.80 12.22 9.05
CA TRP A 110 -4.11 11.59 9.26
C TRP A 110 -4.23 10.19 8.61
N ILE A 111 -3.21 9.73 7.85
CA ILE A 111 -3.15 8.36 7.30
C ILE A 111 -2.56 7.41 8.34
N ASN A 112 -3.31 6.38 8.69
CA ASN A 112 -2.90 5.37 9.66
C ASN A 112 -2.85 4.00 9.01
N GLY A 113 -1.72 3.33 9.15
CA GLY A 113 -1.51 1.97 8.67
C GLY A 113 -1.42 0.96 9.81
N ASN A 114 -2.07 -0.18 9.65
CA ASN A 114 -2.07 -1.27 10.62
C ASN A 114 -1.63 -2.58 9.97
N LEU A 115 -0.53 -3.15 10.47
CA LEU A 115 0.04 -4.40 10.01
C LEU A 115 -0.41 -5.57 10.89
N ASN A 116 -1.06 -6.56 10.29
CA ASN A 116 -1.34 -7.84 10.91
C ASN A 116 -0.40 -8.91 10.35
N LEU A 117 0.68 -9.20 11.05
CA LEU A 117 1.68 -10.19 10.62
C LEU A 117 1.14 -11.62 10.58
N ALA A 118 0.23 -11.97 11.47
CA ALA A 118 -0.33 -13.32 11.51
C ALA A 118 -1.23 -13.62 10.29
N ALA A 119 -1.98 -12.62 9.86
CA ALA A 119 -2.83 -12.71 8.66
C ALA A 119 -2.10 -12.31 7.38
N GLN A 120 -0.89 -11.78 7.48
CA GLN A 120 -0.16 -11.17 6.37
C GLN A 120 -1.03 -10.15 5.62
N THR A 121 -1.62 -9.21 6.37
CA THR A 121 -2.45 -8.13 5.82
C THR A 121 -2.02 -6.79 6.35
N PHE A 122 -2.21 -5.76 5.53
CA PHE A 122 -2.01 -4.36 5.92
C PHE A 122 -3.25 -3.56 5.57
N THR A 123 -3.78 -2.84 6.54
CA THR A 123 -4.95 -1.96 6.35
C THR A 123 -4.55 -0.51 6.53
N ILE A 124 -5.18 0.36 5.75
CA ILE A 124 -5.04 1.81 5.85
C ILE A 124 -6.42 2.38 6.14
N ASP A 125 -6.49 3.13 7.24
CA ASP A 125 -7.65 3.91 7.65
C ASP A 125 -7.24 5.38 7.71
N ALA A 126 -8.10 6.25 7.21
CA ALA A 126 -7.83 7.68 7.19
C ALA A 126 -9.12 8.49 7.29
N THR A 127 -9.03 9.61 7.99
CA THR A 127 -10.06 10.65 7.98
C THR A 127 -9.32 11.95 7.73
N PRO A 128 -9.31 12.45 6.48
CA PRO A 128 -8.60 13.67 6.16
C PRO A 128 -9.22 14.88 6.87
N VAL A 129 -8.37 15.75 7.41
CA VAL A 129 -8.75 17.04 7.98
C VAL A 129 -7.80 18.06 7.39
N VAL A 130 -8.22 18.75 6.35
CA VAL A 130 -7.35 19.64 5.59
C VAL A 130 -7.66 21.12 5.82
N GLY A 131 -8.90 21.47 6.17
CA GLY A 131 -9.31 22.84 6.49
C GLY A 131 -9.10 23.86 5.36
N ASN A 132 -8.78 23.41 4.16
CA ASN A 132 -8.53 24.26 3.00
C ASN A 132 -9.82 24.56 2.23
N LEU A 133 -9.80 25.64 1.45
CA LEU A 133 -10.93 26.07 0.62
C LEU A 133 -10.93 25.42 -0.78
N GLN A 134 -9.87 24.72 -1.14
CA GLN A 134 -9.65 24.13 -2.45
C GLN A 134 -9.43 22.61 -2.34
N GLU A 135 -9.82 21.88 -3.38
CA GLU A 135 -9.51 20.47 -3.52
C GLU A 135 -8.00 20.24 -3.42
N GLN A 136 -7.61 19.19 -2.71
CA GLN A 136 -6.22 18.80 -2.52
C GLN A 136 -6.02 17.32 -2.75
N THR A 137 -4.89 16.99 -3.34
CA THR A 137 -4.48 15.60 -3.61
C THR A 137 -3.27 15.28 -2.75
N PHE A 138 -3.35 14.14 -2.06
CA PHE A 138 -2.30 13.63 -1.17
C PHE A 138 -1.85 12.26 -1.64
N GLU A 139 -0.57 12.14 -1.91
CA GLU A 139 0.06 10.85 -2.13
C GLU A 139 0.46 10.23 -0.79
N TYR A 140 0.35 8.91 -0.71
CA TYR A 140 0.87 8.16 0.42
C TYR A 140 1.67 6.97 -0.06
N SER A 141 2.65 6.56 0.74
CA SER A 141 3.40 5.34 0.48
C SER A 141 3.87 4.67 1.77
N PHE A 142 3.99 3.34 1.71
CA PHE A 142 4.50 2.50 2.77
C PHE A 142 5.50 1.50 2.21
N THR A 143 6.67 1.44 2.81
CA THR A 143 7.67 0.42 2.47
C THR A 143 7.46 -0.85 3.29
N VAL A 144 7.10 -1.93 2.60
CA VAL A 144 7.03 -3.27 3.17
C VAL A 144 8.42 -3.87 3.16
N ARG A 145 8.88 -4.37 4.30
CA ARG A 145 10.18 -5.03 4.44
C ARG A 145 9.96 -6.51 4.73
N GLY A 146 10.61 -7.36 3.95
CA GLY A 146 10.63 -8.78 4.15
C GLY A 146 11.79 -9.19 5.05
N ASN A 147 11.53 -10.14 5.91
CA ASN A 147 12.50 -10.99 6.60
C ASN A 147 11.79 -12.20 7.22
N ALA A 148 10.48 -12.37 6.97
CA ALA A 148 9.70 -13.44 7.57
C ALA A 148 10.25 -14.84 7.21
N PHE A 149 11.00 -14.94 6.10
CA PHE A 149 11.55 -16.19 5.59
C PHE A 149 13.08 -16.22 5.54
N GLY A 150 13.76 -15.25 6.17
CA GLY A 150 15.22 -15.19 6.15
C GLY A 150 15.85 -14.72 4.83
N CYS A 151 15.05 -14.31 3.85
CA CYS A 151 15.56 -13.68 2.63
C CYS A 151 15.95 -12.24 2.93
N ALA A 152 17.22 -11.90 2.74
CA ALA A 152 17.72 -10.57 3.03
C ALA A 152 17.05 -9.53 2.12
N ALA A 153 16.49 -8.48 2.74
CA ALA A 153 16.21 -7.17 2.15
C ALA A 153 15.30 -7.10 0.91
N SER A 154 14.32 -8.00 0.76
CA SER A 154 13.27 -7.71 -0.21
C SER A 154 12.36 -6.60 0.32
N THR A 155 12.16 -5.57 -0.49
CA THR A 155 11.23 -4.48 -0.19
C THR A 155 10.17 -4.37 -1.27
N SER A 156 8.97 -3.98 -0.90
CA SER A 156 7.88 -3.64 -1.80
C SER A 156 7.25 -2.34 -1.32
N THR A 157 6.77 -1.52 -2.23
CA THR A 157 6.09 -0.27 -1.89
C THR A 157 4.60 -0.41 -2.15
N LEU A 158 3.80 0.01 -1.19
CA LEU A 158 2.35 0.18 -1.31
C LEU A 158 2.10 1.68 -1.37
N SER A 159 1.37 2.15 -2.37
CA SER A 159 1.12 3.59 -2.57
C SER A 159 -0.25 3.81 -3.16
N GLY A 160 -0.76 5.03 -3.01
CA GLY A 160 -2.00 5.48 -3.59
C GLY A 160 -2.20 6.98 -3.39
N ILE A 161 -3.37 7.44 -3.77
CA ILE A 161 -3.74 8.86 -3.82
C ILE A 161 -5.08 9.08 -3.13
N ILE A 162 -5.12 10.03 -2.20
CA ILE A 162 -6.38 10.49 -1.61
C ILE A 162 -6.63 11.93 -2.06
N THR A 163 -7.67 12.13 -2.84
CA THR A 163 -8.17 13.45 -3.22
C THR A 163 -9.22 13.89 -2.22
N VAL A 164 -9.00 15.03 -1.58
CA VAL A 164 -9.89 15.59 -0.56
C VAL A 164 -10.60 16.80 -1.12
N ILE A 165 -11.92 16.69 -1.23
CA ILE A 165 -12.80 17.79 -1.59
C ILE A 165 -13.12 18.55 -0.30
N PRO A 166 -12.86 19.87 -0.22
CA PRO A 166 -13.15 20.64 0.98
C PRO A 166 -14.65 20.64 1.29
N ALA A 167 -14.97 20.63 2.57
CA ALA A 167 -16.35 20.78 3.02
C ALA A 167 -16.90 22.15 2.59
N GLU A 168 -18.19 22.21 2.29
CA GLU A 168 -18.85 23.46 1.94
C GLU A 168 -18.94 24.36 3.17
N ARG A 169 -18.27 25.49 3.13
CA ARG A 169 -18.21 26.46 4.24
C ARG A 169 -18.34 27.87 3.71
N LEU A 170 -18.93 28.73 4.53
CA LEU A 170 -18.92 30.17 4.33
C LEU A 170 -18.00 30.81 5.38
N ILE A 171 -17.00 31.52 4.94
CA ILE A 171 -16.02 32.19 5.80
C ILE A 171 -16.14 33.71 5.58
N LEU A 172 -16.43 34.45 6.65
CA LEU A 172 -16.43 35.90 6.61
C LEU A 172 -15.02 36.42 6.38
N THR A 173 -14.77 37.11 5.28
CA THR A 173 -13.46 37.68 4.92
C THR A 173 -13.42 39.21 5.11
N SER A 174 -14.57 39.88 5.17
CA SER A 174 -14.66 41.25 5.60
C SER A 174 -14.48 41.37 7.14
N GLY A 175 -14.30 42.55 7.67
CA GLY A 175 -14.05 42.76 9.11
C GLY A 175 -15.09 42.08 10.01
N ILE A 176 -14.66 41.59 11.18
CA ILE A 176 -15.48 40.79 12.12
C ILE A 176 -16.80 41.46 12.55
N SER A 177 -16.87 42.74 12.49
CA SER A 177 -18.09 43.55 12.78
C SER A 177 -18.95 43.79 11.55
N SER A 178 -18.51 43.44 10.35
CA SER A 178 -19.23 43.73 9.10
C SER A 178 -20.62 43.12 9.00
N PRO A 179 -20.88 41.89 9.50
CA PRO A 179 -22.21 41.28 9.40
C PRO A 179 -23.25 41.87 10.35
N SER A 180 -22.86 42.76 11.26
CA SER A 180 -23.76 43.45 12.16
C SER A 180 -23.46 44.94 12.12
N GLN A 181 -24.22 45.70 11.36
CA GLN A 181 -24.01 47.12 11.13
C GLN A 181 -25.23 47.95 11.52
N GLU A 182 -25.01 49.11 12.09
CA GLU A 182 -26.01 50.15 12.29
C GLU A 182 -25.65 51.31 11.37
N VAL A 183 -26.56 51.67 10.47
CA VAL A 183 -26.34 52.74 9.50
C VAL A 183 -27.50 53.73 9.55
N CYS A 184 -27.22 54.97 9.29
CA CYS A 184 -28.26 56.01 9.14
C CYS A 184 -28.91 55.92 7.77
N LEU A 185 -30.13 56.41 7.67
CA LEU A 185 -30.84 56.53 6.39
C LEU A 185 -29.96 57.26 5.35
N GLU A 186 -29.95 56.75 4.12
CA GLU A 186 -29.15 57.21 2.97
C GLU A 186 -27.63 57.04 3.09
N ASN A 187 -27.16 56.31 4.10
CA ASN A 187 -25.75 55.92 4.18
C ASN A 187 -25.56 54.47 3.66
N ASP A 188 -24.43 54.26 3.03
CA ASP A 188 -24.04 52.94 2.55
C ASP A 188 -23.63 52.03 3.71
N ILE A 189 -23.95 50.73 3.58
CA ILE A 189 -23.39 49.67 4.43
C ILE A 189 -21.95 49.39 3.99
N ILE A 190 -21.13 48.95 4.91
CA ILE A 190 -19.82 48.37 4.59
C ILE A 190 -20.04 47.00 3.99
N ASP A 191 -19.33 46.65 2.92
CA ASP A 191 -19.44 45.36 2.26
C ASP A 191 -19.26 44.22 3.25
N ILE A 192 -20.19 43.26 3.21
CA ILE A 192 -20.12 41.99 3.93
C ILE A 192 -19.71 40.92 2.92
N VAL A 193 -18.45 40.49 3.04
CA VAL A 193 -17.86 39.55 2.10
C VAL A 193 -17.66 38.20 2.76
N TYR A 194 -18.21 37.17 2.15
CA TYR A 194 -17.98 35.76 2.49
C TYR A 194 -17.27 35.10 1.35
N GLU A 195 -16.26 34.30 1.69
CA GLU A 195 -15.68 33.30 0.80
C GLU A 195 -16.35 31.96 1.07
N PHE A 196 -16.54 31.15 0.04
CA PHE A 196 -17.07 29.79 0.18
C PHE A 196 -16.09 28.77 -0.39
N SER A 197 -16.11 27.59 0.20
CA SER A 197 -15.28 26.45 -0.19
C SER A 197 -16.13 25.32 -0.77
N GLY A 198 -15.46 24.29 -1.24
CA GLY A 198 -16.12 23.10 -1.76
C GLY A 198 -16.66 23.32 -3.15
N SER A 199 -17.72 22.61 -3.46
CA SER A 199 -18.46 22.70 -4.74
C SER A 199 -19.63 23.69 -4.65
N ALA A 200 -19.72 24.51 -3.61
CA ALA A 200 -20.79 25.48 -3.45
C ALA A 200 -20.76 26.48 -4.61
N ASN A 201 -21.82 26.51 -5.39
CA ASN A 201 -22.00 27.39 -6.55
C ASN A 201 -23.16 28.39 -6.37
N ALA A 202 -23.84 28.35 -5.24
CA ALA A 202 -24.93 29.22 -4.90
C ALA A 202 -25.04 29.45 -3.38
N VAL A 203 -25.42 30.65 -2.99
CA VAL A 203 -25.76 31.01 -1.63
C VAL A 203 -27.20 31.53 -1.62
N ALA A 204 -28.01 31.04 -0.70
CA ALA A 204 -29.39 31.47 -0.55
C ALA A 204 -29.64 32.08 0.83
N PHE A 205 -30.43 33.14 0.87
CA PHE A 205 -30.93 33.69 2.13
C PHE A 205 -32.05 32.79 2.68
N SER A 206 -31.93 32.33 3.92
CA SER A 206 -32.93 31.42 4.50
C SER A 206 -34.09 32.14 5.20
N VAL A 207 -33.91 33.38 5.68
CA VAL A 207 -34.95 34.14 6.41
C VAL A 207 -34.76 35.67 6.19
N GLY A 208 -35.89 36.33 5.96
CA GLY A 208 -36.00 37.79 6.12
C GLY A 208 -35.54 38.63 4.93
N GLY A 209 -34.81 38.11 4.00
CA GLY A 209 -34.33 38.89 2.86
C GLY A 209 -33.49 40.14 3.22
N LEU A 210 -32.93 40.76 2.22
CA LEU A 210 -32.29 42.07 2.39
C LEU A 210 -33.35 43.17 2.35
N PRO A 211 -33.13 44.28 3.06
CA PRO A 211 -34.00 45.45 2.91
C PRO A 211 -34.00 45.90 1.44
N THR A 212 -35.19 46.17 0.90
CA THR A 212 -35.32 46.80 -0.41
C THR A 212 -34.83 48.24 -0.34
N GLY A 213 -33.70 48.50 -0.99
CA GLY A 213 -33.21 49.86 -1.17
C GLY A 213 -34.03 50.63 -2.20
#